data_cabb748bb36ef4cc1ee2f92299c1546d
#
_entry.id   cabb748bb36ef4cc1ee2f92299c1546d
#
_cell.length_a   1.000
_cell.length_b   1.000
_cell.length_c   1.000
_cell.angle_alpha   90.00
_cell.angle_beta   90.00
_cell.angle_gamma   90.00
#
_symmetry.space_group_name_H-M   'P 1'
#
loop_
_entity.id
_entity.type
_entity.pdbx_description
1 polymer ?
#
loop_
_entity_poly.entity_id
_entity_poly.type
_entity_poly.pdbx_seq_one_letter_code
_entity_poly.pdbx_strand_id
1 'polypeptide(L)'
;VRVNHKDTYVNVSLNGVMPNYPQTNGIKMVVGRFINEIDIQERRKSVVVHERTIEMLFGSKDFDAIGKHVSISGLSYHIVGIYTSNMNNGNTSSAYVPFTTLHLIYNKGDEVGSLVFLTKDINTEAESDAFEKRYRATLGQIKQFDGEDRSAIWISNRFKQYLQQQTGNDLLRTAIWIIGIFTLLSGIVGVSNIMLITVKERTHEFGIRKALGAKPLSILWLIIAESVTITTFFGYIGMVAGIAATEYMNAISGAQVVDIGVASATVFENPTVDLHIAIQATLTLVIAGTLAGFFPARKAVMIRPIEALRG
;
A
#
# COMPACT_ATOMS: atom_id res chain seq x y z
N VAL A 1 -22.11 19.83 -11.78
CA VAL A 1 -23.02 20.03 -12.93
C VAL A 1 -23.74 18.74 -13.26
N ARG A 2 -24.88 18.84 -13.95
CA ARG A 2 -25.63 17.68 -14.45
C ARG A 2 -25.18 17.34 -15.86
N VAL A 3 -24.85 16.08 -16.08
CA VAL A 3 -24.65 15.50 -17.42
C VAL A 3 -25.88 14.70 -17.76
N ASN A 4 -26.53 15.04 -18.85
CA ASN A 4 -27.77 14.41 -19.29
C ASN A 4 -27.55 13.64 -20.60
N HIS A 5 -28.14 12.46 -20.66
CA HIS A 5 -28.29 11.71 -21.91
C HIS A 5 -29.70 11.13 -21.93
N LYS A 6 -30.53 11.59 -22.89
CA LYS A 6 -31.99 11.28 -22.95
C LYS A 6 -32.65 11.60 -21.58
N ASP A 7 -33.27 10.62 -20.95
CA ASP A 7 -34.01 10.74 -19.70
C ASP A 7 -33.14 10.50 -18.45
N THR A 8 -31.86 10.13 -18.64
CA THR A 8 -30.94 9.82 -17.53
C THR A 8 -30.01 10.99 -17.26
N TYR A 9 -29.74 11.27 -15.99
CA TYR A 9 -28.76 12.28 -15.60
C TYR A 9 -27.82 11.77 -14.50
N VAL A 10 -26.62 12.30 -14.50
CA VAL A 10 -25.59 12.05 -13.46
C VAL A 10 -24.97 13.38 -13.06
N ASN A 11 -24.79 13.58 -11.76
CA ASN A 11 -24.06 14.73 -11.27
C ASN A 11 -22.55 14.47 -11.35
N VAL A 12 -21.83 15.40 -11.98
CA VAL A 12 -20.39 15.33 -12.13
C VAL A 12 -19.74 16.66 -11.77
N SER A 13 -18.47 16.64 -11.39
CA SER A 13 -17.65 17.84 -11.30
C SER A 13 -17.06 18.14 -12.69
N LEU A 14 -17.39 19.30 -13.26
CA LEU A 14 -16.87 19.73 -14.56
C LEU A 14 -15.56 20.51 -14.34
N ASN A 15 -14.47 19.99 -14.89
CA ASN A 15 -13.15 20.57 -14.76
C ASN A 15 -12.57 20.94 -16.12
N GLY A 16 -12.14 22.18 -16.27
CA GLY A 16 -11.37 22.64 -17.43
C GLY A 16 -9.90 22.29 -17.24
N VAL A 17 -9.34 21.52 -18.16
CA VAL A 17 -8.00 20.97 -18.01
C VAL A 17 -7.12 21.24 -19.21
N MET A 18 -5.80 21.20 -18.97
CA MET A 18 -4.77 21.24 -20.00
C MET A 18 -4.43 19.81 -20.47
N PRO A 19 -3.84 19.63 -21.66
CA PRO A 19 -3.52 18.31 -22.23
C PRO A 19 -2.60 17.44 -21.38
N ASN A 20 -1.73 18.03 -20.56
CA ASN A 20 -0.80 17.33 -19.68
C ASN A 20 -1.42 16.88 -18.34
N TYR A 21 -2.69 17.17 -18.09
CA TYR A 21 -3.37 16.86 -16.84
C TYR A 21 -3.35 15.35 -16.46
N PRO A 22 -3.46 14.38 -17.39
CA PRO A 22 -3.38 12.97 -17.04
C PRO A 22 -2.07 12.56 -16.40
N GLN A 23 -0.96 13.15 -16.86
CA GLN A 23 0.38 12.86 -16.34
C GLN A 23 0.55 13.33 -14.89
N THR A 24 -0.07 14.47 -14.54
CA THR A 24 0.02 15.06 -13.20
C THR A 24 -0.95 14.41 -12.21
N ASN A 25 -2.02 13.78 -12.68
CA ASN A 25 -3.10 13.25 -11.84
C ASN A 25 -3.33 11.73 -11.96
N GLY A 26 -2.42 11.00 -12.63
CA GLY A 26 -2.49 9.54 -12.70
C GLY A 26 -3.75 9.00 -13.39
N ILE A 27 -4.31 9.75 -14.34
CA ILE A 27 -5.49 9.35 -15.10
C ILE A 27 -5.09 8.33 -16.17
N LYS A 28 -5.80 7.21 -16.23
CA LYS A 28 -5.61 6.18 -17.25
C LYS A 28 -6.77 6.20 -18.23
N MET A 29 -6.47 6.31 -19.53
CA MET A 29 -7.48 6.20 -20.56
C MET A 29 -7.88 4.74 -20.76
N VAL A 30 -9.19 4.49 -20.79
CA VAL A 30 -9.78 3.17 -21.09
C VAL A 30 -10.01 3.05 -22.59
N VAL A 31 -10.70 4.03 -23.16
CA VAL A 31 -10.99 4.09 -24.62
C VAL A 31 -10.95 5.53 -25.09
N GLY A 32 -10.56 5.73 -26.34
CA GLY A 32 -10.48 7.06 -26.95
C GLY A 32 -9.22 7.84 -26.57
N ARG A 33 -9.31 9.15 -26.52
CA ARG A 33 -8.20 10.06 -26.24
C ARG A 33 -8.56 11.07 -25.15
N PHE A 34 -7.54 11.62 -24.53
CA PHE A 34 -7.70 12.79 -23.66
C PHE A 34 -7.79 14.09 -24.46
N ILE A 35 -8.07 15.20 -23.78
CA ILE A 35 -8.04 16.55 -24.36
C ILE A 35 -6.64 16.79 -24.93
N ASN A 36 -6.56 17.36 -26.13
CA ASN A 36 -5.32 17.67 -26.83
C ASN A 36 -5.19 19.18 -27.12
N GLU A 37 -4.04 19.59 -27.68
CA GLU A 37 -3.76 20.99 -28.00
C GLU A 37 -4.75 21.59 -29.00
N ILE A 38 -5.25 20.79 -29.95
CA ILE A 38 -6.24 21.26 -30.93
C ILE A 38 -7.57 21.59 -30.25
N ASP A 39 -7.99 20.76 -29.26
CA ASP A 39 -9.21 21.04 -28.49
C ASP A 39 -9.09 22.36 -27.70
N ILE A 40 -7.88 22.66 -27.20
CA ILE A 40 -7.58 23.94 -26.49
C ILE A 40 -7.61 25.12 -27.43
N GLN A 41 -6.92 25.02 -28.58
CA GLN A 41 -6.79 26.12 -29.55
C GLN A 41 -8.13 26.46 -30.22
N GLU A 42 -8.85 25.44 -30.64
CA GLU A 42 -10.14 25.60 -31.32
C GLU A 42 -11.34 25.70 -30.37
N ARG A 43 -11.08 25.62 -29.04
CA ARG A 43 -12.12 25.70 -27.99
C ARG A 43 -13.23 24.69 -28.23
N ARG A 44 -12.85 23.45 -28.59
CA ARG A 44 -13.81 22.40 -28.92
C ARG A 44 -14.64 22.02 -27.70
N LYS A 45 -15.92 21.70 -27.92
CA LYS A 45 -16.81 21.14 -26.89
C LYS A 45 -16.59 19.62 -26.75
N SER A 46 -15.34 19.23 -26.54
CA SER A 46 -14.93 17.86 -26.26
C SER A 46 -15.02 17.56 -24.76
N VAL A 47 -15.46 16.35 -24.40
CA VAL A 47 -15.52 15.91 -23.01
C VAL A 47 -14.90 14.53 -22.84
N VAL A 48 -14.16 14.36 -21.74
CA VAL A 48 -13.64 13.08 -21.28
C VAL A 48 -14.35 12.74 -19.98
N VAL A 49 -14.98 11.57 -19.90
CA VAL A 49 -15.83 11.17 -18.79
C VAL A 49 -15.32 9.90 -18.13
N HIS A 50 -15.63 9.73 -16.85
CA HIS A 50 -15.27 8.53 -16.10
C HIS A 50 -16.11 7.33 -16.54
N GLU A 51 -15.54 6.11 -16.57
CA GLU A 51 -16.23 4.88 -16.96
C GLU A 51 -17.54 4.66 -16.19
N ARG A 52 -17.56 4.93 -14.88
CA ARG A 52 -18.75 4.84 -14.04
C ARG A 52 -19.87 5.80 -14.48
N THR A 53 -19.50 6.99 -14.98
CA THR A 53 -20.48 7.96 -15.49
C THR A 53 -21.14 7.42 -16.77
N ILE A 54 -20.36 6.75 -17.63
CA ILE A 54 -20.88 6.10 -18.83
C ILE A 54 -21.83 4.96 -18.46
N GLU A 55 -21.45 4.12 -17.51
CA GLU A 55 -22.30 3.03 -17.03
C GLU A 55 -23.66 3.55 -16.49
N MET A 56 -23.66 4.64 -15.75
CA MET A 56 -24.87 5.27 -15.22
C MET A 56 -25.73 5.92 -16.30
N LEU A 57 -25.11 6.55 -17.33
CA LEU A 57 -25.85 7.26 -18.39
C LEU A 57 -26.38 6.36 -19.49
N PHE A 58 -25.65 5.30 -19.83
CA PHE A 58 -25.96 4.42 -20.95
C PHE A 58 -26.46 3.04 -20.52
N GLY A 59 -26.44 2.71 -19.22
CA GLY A 59 -26.98 1.46 -18.67
C GLY A 59 -26.12 0.21 -18.95
N SER A 60 -24.97 0.37 -19.59
CA SER A 60 -24.03 -0.71 -19.89
C SER A 60 -22.60 -0.19 -19.81
N LYS A 61 -21.63 -1.09 -19.56
CA LYS A 61 -20.20 -0.81 -19.72
C LYS A 61 -19.79 -0.73 -21.20
N ASP A 62 -20.74 -0.39 -22.07
CA ASP A 62 -20.52 -0.36 -23.51
C ASP A 62 -19.71 0.89 -23.86
N PHE A 63 -18.44 0.68 -24.20
CA PHE A 63 -17.50 1.74 -24.56
C PHE A 63 -17.82 2.40 -25.91
N ASP A 64 -18.94 2.04 -26.55
CA ASP A 64 -19.47 2.66 -27.79
C ASP A 64 -20.09 4.05 -27.55
N ALA A 65 -19.81 4.66 -26.39
CA ALA A 65 -20.19 6.04 -26.10
C ALA A 65 -19.29 7.10 -26.77
N ILE A 66 -18.12 6.71 -27.29
CA ILE A 66 -17.23 7.62 -28.03
C ILE A 66 -17.94 8.09 -29.30
N GLY A 67 -17.83 9.38 -29.55
CA GLY A 67 -18.51 9.99 -30.68
C GLY A 67 -19.96 10.42 -30.43
N LYS A 68 -20.58 9.97 -29.33
CA LYS A 68 -21.91 10.42 -28.92
C LYS A 68 -21.86 11.76 -28.20
N HIS A 69 -23.01 12.40 -28.14
CA HIS A 69 -23.15 13.69 -27.49
C HIS A 69 -23.87 13.55 -26.16
N VAL A 70 -23.41 14.33 -25.19
CA VAL A 70 -24.04 14.50 -23.87
C VAL A 70 -24.31 15.97 -23.63
N SER A 71 -25.40 16.26 -22.95
CA SER A 71 -25.72 17.62 -22.55
C SER A 71 -25.19 17.90 -21.15
N ILE A 72 -24.36 18.94 -21.03
CA ILE A 72 -23.81 19.40 -19.75
C ILE A 72 -24.30 20.85 -19.56
N SER A 73 -25.10 21.08 -18.52
CA SER A 73 -25.67 22.40 -18.24
C SER A 73 -26.38 23.05 -19.47
N GLY A 74 -27.06 22.21 -20.28
CA GLY A 74 -27.78 22.67 -21.47
C GLY A 74 -26.92 22.81 -22.71
N LEU A 75 -25.63 22.57 -22.66
CA LEU A 75 -24.70 22.61 -23.81
C LEU A 75 -24.34 21.20 -24.27
N SER A 76 -24.31 20.97 -25.58
CA SER A 76 -23.92 19.69 -26.15
C SER A 76 -22.40 19.54 -26.22
N TYR A 77 -21.88 18.48 -25.66
CA TYR A 77 -20.47 18.09 -25.68
C TYR A 77 -20.29 16.74 -26.36
N HIS A 78 -19.20 16.61 -27.10
CA HIS A 78 -18.81 15.39 -27.79
C HIS A 78 -17.90 14.54 -26.94
N ILE A 79 -18.25 13.28 -26.66
CA ILE A 79 -17.42 12.35 -25.89
C ILE A 79 -16.23 11.91 -26.74
N VAL A 80 -15.02 12.29 -26.36
CA VAL A 80 -13.76 11.96 -27.05
C VAL A 80 -12.94 10.89 -26.34
N GLY A 81 -13.27 10.60 -25.07
CA GLY A 81 -12.57 9.59 -24.29
C GLY A 81 -13.28 9.21 -23.01
N ILE A 82 -12.95 8.00 -22.58
CA ILE A 82 -13.41 7.42 -21.32
C ILE A 82 -12.17 7.09 -20.50
N TYR A 83 -12.15 7.52 -19.24
CA TYR A 83 -11.03 7.29 -18.34
C TYR A 83 -11.42 6.52 -17.09
N THR A 84 -10.44 5.87 -16.48
CA THR A 84 -10.49 5.34 -15.13
C THR A 84 -9.43 6.00 -14.26
N SER A 85 -9.64 6.05 -12.96
CA SER A 85 -8.70 6.61 -12.01
C SER A 85 -8.58 5.70 -10.81
N ASN A 86 -7.35 5.39 -10.42
CA ASN A 86 -7.07 4.63 -9.19
C ASN A 86 -7.29 5.49 -7.92
N MET A 87 -7.47 6.79 -8.08
CA MET A 87 -7.89 7.65 -6.98
C MET A 87 -9.40 7.53 -6.83
N ASN A 88 -9.81 6.55 -6.03
CA ASN A 88 -11.17 6.45 -5.54
C ASN A 88 -11.47 7.59 -4.58
N ASN A 89 -11.57 8.80 -5.08
CA ASN A 89 -12.31 9.85 -4.40
C ASN A 89 -13.79 9.50 -4.56
N GLY A 90 -14.31 8.79 -3.58
CA GLY A 90 -15.57 8.03 -3.57
C GLY A 90 -16.84 8.77 -3.91
N ASN A 91 -16.82 10.01 -4.38
CA ASN A 91 -18.10 10.73 -4.41
C ASN A 91 -18.43 11.54 -5.67
N THR A 92 -17.54 11.81 -6.57
CA THR A 92 -17.96 12.55 -7.77
C THR A 92 -17.12 12.15 -8.97
N SER A 93 -17.75 11.50 -9.93
CA SER A 93 -17.16 11.34 -11.24
C SER A 93 -16.85 12.72 -11.81
N SER A 94 -15.62 12.96 -12.22
CA SER A 94 -15.24 14.20 -12.86
C SER A 94 -15.43 14.08 -14.37
N ALA A 95 -15.87 15.15 -15.00
CA ALA A 95 -15.85 15.31 -16.44
C ALA A 95 -14.80 16.36 -16.80
N TYR A 96 -13.93 16.03 -17.75
CA TYR A 96 -12.85 16.91 -18.18
C TYR A 96 -13.15 17.51 -19.52
N VAL A 97 -13.02 18.82 -19.64
CA VAL A 97 -13.21 19.59 -20.88
C VAL A 97 -12.00 20.50 -21.13
N PRO A 98 -11.79 21.01 -22.34
CA PRO A 98 -10.70 21.95 -22.57
C PRO A 98 -10.84 23.19 -21.70
N PHE A 99 -9.74 23.60 -21.06
CA PHE A 99 -9.70 24.77 -20.18
C PHE A 99 -10.23 26.04 -20.84
N THR A 100 -9.83 26.28 -22.09
CA THR A 100 -10.27 27.44 -22.87
C THR A 100 -11.76 27.43 -23.18
N THR A 101 -12.34 26.26 -23.40
CA THR A 101 -13.78 26.10 -23.62
C THR A 101 -14.56 26.42 -22.36
N LEU A 102 -14.11 25.92 -21.20
CA LEU A 102 -14.76 26.19 -19.92
C LEU A 102 -14.72 27.68 -19.57
N HIS A 103 -13.55 28.34 -19.76
CA HIS A 103 -13.37 29.77 -19.52
C HIS A 103 -14.31 30.61 -20.36
N LEU A 104 -14.45 30.27 -21.65
CA LEU A 104 -15.34 30.96 -22.55
C LEU A 104 -16.81 30.83 -22.12
N ILE A 105 -17.24 29.61 -21.78
CA ILE A 105 -18.64 29.32 -21.46
C ILE A 105 -19.07 29.99 -20.13
N TYR A 106 -18.20 29.95 -19.13
CA TYR A 106 -18.51 30.47 -17.79
C TYR A 106 -17.98 31.90 -17.55
N ASN A 107 -17.46 32.55 -18.58
CA ASN A 107 -16.93 33.92 -18.53
C ASN A 107 -15.95 34.16 -17.36
N LYS A 108 -15.02 33.22 -17.19
CA LYS A 108 -14.06 33.25 -16.05
C LYS A 108 -12.90 34.24 -16.21
N GLY A 109 -12.82 34.93 -17.32
CA GLY A 109 -11.76 35.89 -17.59
C GLY A 109 -10.38 35.26 -17.46
N ASP A 110 -9.50 35.88 -16.65
CA ASP A 110 -8.14 35.41 -16.38
C ASP A 110 -8.01 34.62 -15.07
N GLU A 111 -9.14 34.23 -14.46
CA GLU A 111 -9.15 33.50 -13.20
C GLU A 111 -8.77 32.03 -13.41
N VAL A 112 -7.80 31.56 -12.65
CA VAL A 112 -7.38 30.14 -12.59
C VAL A 112 -7.72 29.59 -11.21
N GLY A 113 -8.55 28.54 -11.14
CA GLY A 113 -8.96 27.93 -9.88
C GLY A 113 -7.82 27.17 -9.19
N SER A 114 -7.02 26.44 -9.95
CA SER A 114 -5.85 25.73 -9.43
C SER A 114 -4.78 25.54 -10.50
N LEU A 115 -3.54 25.56 -10.08
CA LEU A 115 -2.38 25.24 -10.94
C LEU A 115 -1.74 23.96 -10.41
N VAL A 116 -1.62 22.95 -11.28
CA VAL A 116 -0.96 21.69 -10.97
C VAL A 116 0.27 21.55 -11.85
N PHE A 117 1.42 21.28 -11.23
CA PHE A 117 2.67 21.10 -11.94
C PHE A 117 3.54 20.03 -11.27
N LEU A 118 4.45 19.45 -12.03
CA LEU A 118 5.43 18.49 -11.55
C LEU A 118 6.76 19.21 -11.31
N THR A 119 7.39 18.89 -10.19
CA THR A 119 8.75 19.36 -9.87
C THR A 119 9.74 18.23 -10.15
N LYS A 120 10.93 18.59 -10.65
CA LYS A 120 12.07 17.69 -10.78
C LYS A 120 13.12 18.01 -9.73
N ASP A 121 13.93 17.02 -9.38
CA ASP A 121 15.12 17.17 -8.54
C ASP A 121 14.82 17.66 -7.11
N ILE A 122 13.62 17.40 -6.60
CA ILE A 122 13.26 17.62 -5.20
C ILE A 122 13.17 16.23 -4.54
N ASN A 123 14.19 15.90 -3.74
CA ASN A 123 14.33 14.59 -3.11
C ASN A 123 14.21 14.64 -1.59
N THR A 124 14.29 15.82 -1.00
CA THR A 124 14.23 16.02 0.45
C THR A 124 13.11 16.97 0.86
N GLU A 125 12.65 16.83 2.09
CA GLU A 125 11.64 17.72 2.67
C GLU A 125 12.13 19.17 2.72
N ALA A 126 13.42 19.39 3.06
CA ALA A 126 14.04 20.71 3.10
C ALA A 126 14.08 21.39 1.73
N GLU A 127 14.39 20.66 0.67
CA GLU A 127 14.34 21.19 -0.71
C GLU A 127 12.92 21.54 -1.13
N SER A 128 11.96 20.72 -0.73
CA SER A 128 10.54 20.96 -0.98
C SER A 128 10.04 22.21 -0.27
N ASP A 129 10.45 22.43 0.98
CA ASP A 129 10.13 23.65 1.74
C ASP A 129 10.78 24.88 1.13
N ALA A 130 12.03 24.78 0.73
CA ALA A 130 12.74 25.88 0.08
C ALA A 130 12.09 26.26 -1.27
N PHE A 131 11.63 25.25 -2.02
CA PHE A 131 10.87 25.46 -3.26
C PHE A 131 9.54 26.16 -2.99
N GLU A 132 8.76 25.68 -2.03
CA GLU A 132 7.47 26.26 -1.67
C GLU A 132 7.61 27.73 -1.23
N LYS A 133 8.62 28.00 -0.39
CA LYS A 133 8.91 29.37 0.06
C LYS A 133 9.27 30.29 -1.09
N ARG A 134 10.14 29.87 -2.00
CA ARG A 134 10.51 30.65 -3.20
C ARG A 134 9.30 30.88 -4.10
N TYR A 135 8.52 29.84 -4.36
CA TYR A 135 7.33 29.92 -5.21
C TYR A 135 6.32 30.91 -4.65
N ARG A 136 6.04 30.83 -3.33
CA ARG A 136 5.13 31.75 -2.62
C ARG A 136 5.63 33.20 -2.67
N ALA A 137 6.93 33.43 -2.44
CA ALA A 137 7.53 34.76 -2.52
C ALA A 137 7.42 35.35 -3.94
N THR A 138 7.71 34.54 -4.97
CA THR A 138 7.62 34.99 -6.38
C THR A 138 6.17 35.35 -6.75
N LEU A 139 5.20 34.51 -6.36
CA LEU A 139 3.79 34.82 -6.61
C LEU A 139 3.31 36.02 -5.78
N GLY A 140 3.79 36.19 -4.56
CA GLY A 140 3.52 37.34 -3.73
C GLY A 140 3.92 38.66 -4.38
N GLN A 141 5.10 38.68 -5.01
CA GLN A 141 5.55 39.85 -5.80
C GLN A 141 4.68 40.13 -7.02
N ILE A 142 4.27 39.08 -7.76
CA ILE A 142 3.46 39.23 -8.98
C ILE A 142 2.02 39.63 -8.64
N LYS A 143 1.44 39.03 -7.61
CA LYS A 143 0.01 39.19 -7.22
C LYS A 143 -0.20 40.16 -6.07
N GLN A 144 0.85 40.81 -5.57
CA GLN A 144 0.84 41.85 -4.52
C GLN A 144 0.24 41.35 -3.19
N PHE A 145 0.66 40.18 -2.73
CA PHE A 145 0.37 39.67 -1.39
C PHE A 145 1.67 39.37 -0.64
N ASP A 146 1.58 39.29 0.70
CA ASP A 146 2.74 38.93 1.52
C ASP A 146 3.11 37.46 1.31
N GLY A 147 4.35 37.20 0.85
CA GLY A 147 4.86 35.87 0.62
C GLY A 147 4.94 34.98 1.87
N GLU A 148 4.92 35.56 3.08
CA GLU A 148 4.86 34.83 4.35
C GLU A 148 3.42 34.46 4.75
N ASP A 149 2.41 35.09 4.15
CA ASP A 149 1.00 34.79 4.43
C ASP A 149 0.61 33.46 3.78
N ARG A 150 0.44 32.43 4.62
CA ARG A 150 0.03 31.09 4.20
C ARG A 150 -1.44 31.00 3.81
N SER A 151 -2.26 31.99 4.20
CA SER A 151 -3.68 32.03 3.88
C SER A 151 -3.97 32.57 2.49
N ALA A 152 -3.06 33.37 1.93
CA ALA A 152 -3.20 33.97 0.61
C ALA A 152 -3.25 32.95 -0.52
N ILE A 153 -2.48 31.86 -0.40
CA ILE A 153 -2.47 30.77 -1.38
C ILE A 153 -2.39 29.42 -0.67
N TRP A 154 -3.31 28.52 -1.01
CA TRP A 154 -3.27 27.12 -0.59
C TRP A 154 -2.32 26.33 -1.49
N ILE A 155 -1.24 25.78 -0.92
CA ILE A 155 -0.30 24.92 -1.64
C ILE A 155 -0.45 23.49 -1.09
N SER A 156 -0.90 22.56 -1.93
CA SER A 156 -0.97 21.14 -1.60
C SER A 156 0.28 20.44 -2.11
N ASN A 157 1.12 20.02 -1.19
CA ASN A 157 2.40 19.37 -1.50
C ASN A 157 2.26 17.85 -1.34
N ARG A 158 2.06 17.13 -2.44
CA ARG A 158 1.89 15.68 -2.44
C ARG A 158 3.16 14.94 -2.04
N PHE A 159 4.33 15.53 -2.29
CA PHE A 159 5.61 14.91 -1.89
C PHE A 159 5.73 14.84 -0.36
N LYS A 160 5.35 15.89 0.36
CA LYS A 160 5.32 15.87 1.83
C LYS A 160 4.32 14.85 2.37
N GLN A 161 3.13 14.78 1.77
CA GLN A 161 2.12 13.79 2.16
C GLN A 161 2.65 12.36 1.96
N TYR A 162 3.35 12.12 0.84
CA TYR A 162 4.00 10.84 0.57
C TYR A 162 5.07 10.50 1.62
N LEU A 163 5.95 11.45 1.96
CA LEU A 163 6.98 11.25 3.01
C LEU A 163 6.35 10.96 4.38
N GLN A 164 5.31 11.68 4.76
CA GLN A 164 4.61 11.44 6.02
C GLN A 164 3.96 10.04 6.04
N GLN A 165 3.33 9.63 4.94
CA GLN A 165 2.77 8.29 4.82
C GLN A 165 3.86 7.21 4.88
N GLN A 166 4.99 7.43 4.22
CA GLN A 166 6.13 6.53 4.25
C GLN A 166 6.70 6.38 5.67
N THR A 167 6.89 7.50 6.38
CA THR A 167 7.33 7.50 7.79
C THR A 167 6.33 6.74 8.67
N GLY A 168 5.03 6.94 8.48
CA GLY A 168 3.98 6.20 9.18
C GLY A 168 4.06 4.69 8.93
N ASN A 169 4.23 4.29 7.68
CA ASN A 169 4.38 2.89 7.30
C ASN A 169 5.65 2.26 7.88
N ASP A 170 6.77 2.98 7.89
CA ASP A 170 8.03 2.51 8.47
C ASP A 170 7.93 2.34 10.00
N LEU A 171 7.21 3.24 10.66
CA LEU A 171 6.93 3.13 12.10
C LEU A 171 6.08 1.88 12.40
N LEU A 172 5.00 1.66 11.65
CA LEU A 172 4.15 0.47 11.78
C LEU A 172 4.95 -0.81 11.51
N ARG A 173 5.75 -0.83 10.46
CA ARG A 173 6.64 -1.95 10.13
C ARG A 173 7.61 -2.25 11.27
N THR A 174 8.23 -1.23 11.84
CA THR A 174 9.14 -1.36 12.98
C THR A 174 8.43 -1.92 14.21
N ALA A 175 7.23 -1.41 14.52
CA ALA A 175 6.43 -1.91 15.64
C ALA A 175 6.06 -3.40 15.46
N ILE A 176 5.65 -3.81 14.27
CA ILE A 176 5.33 -5.22 13.94
C ILE A 176 6.58 -6.10 14.10
N TRP A 177 7.75 -5.63 13.64
CA TRP A 177 9.00 -6.35 13.82
C TRP A 177 9.36 -6.54 15.30
N ILE A 178 9.21 -5.51 16.12
CA ILE A 178 9.45 -5.58 17.56
C ILE A 178 8.53 -6.60 18.21
N ILE A 179 7.22 -6.54 17.94
CA ILE A 179 6.24 -7.50 18.47
C ILE A 179 6.58 -8.93 18.02
N GLY A 180 6.92 -9.10 16.74
CA GLY A 180 7.30 -10.39 16.18
C GLY A 180 8.52 -11.00 16.84
N ILE A 181 9.57 -10.19 17.12
CA ILE A 181 10.78 -10.63 17.82
C ILE A 181 10.45 -11.06 19.25
N PHE A 182 9.67 -10.28 20.00
CA PHE A 182 9.29 -10.65 21.38
C PHE A 182 8.44 -11.92 21.40
N THR A 183 7.51 -12.08 20.46
CA THR A 183 6.71 -13.29 20.34
C THR A 183 7.58 -14.50 20.01
N LEU A 184 8.54 -14.35 19.09
CA LEU A 184 9.49 -15.41 18.75
C LEU A 184 10.35 -15.81 19.96
N LEU A 185 10.87 -14.82 20.70
CA LEU A 185 11.64 -15.07 21.93
C LEU A 185 10.82 -15.85 22.97
N SER A 186 9.56 -15.48 23.15
CA SER A 186 8.64 -16.21 24.03
C SER A 186 8.47 -17.67 23.57
N GLY A 187 8.31 -17.88 22.26
CA GLY A 187 8.24 -19.23 21.67
C GLY A 187 9.53 -20.04 21.90
N ILE A 188 10.70 -19.43 21.71
CA ILE A 188 12.01 -20.07 21.96
C ILE A 188 12.12 -20.53 23.44
N VAL A 189 11.72 -19.69 24.38
CA VAL A 189 11.73 -20.03 25.81
C VAL A 189 10.76 -21.19 26.09
N GLY A 190 9.55 -21.16 25.50
CA GLY A 190 8.56 -22.22 25.64
C GLY A 190 9.09 -23.57 25.15
N VAL A 191 9.62 -23.62 23.92
CA VAL A 191 10.22 -24.83 23.36
C VAL A 191 11.42 -25.30 24.18
N SER A 192 12.29 -24.38 24.60
CA SER A 192 13.45 -24.71 25.43
C SER A 192 13.05 -25.36 26.78
N ASN A 193 11.97 -24.86 27.38
CA ASN A 193 11.48 -25.44 28.66
C ASN A 193 10.93 -26.88 28.44
N ILE A 194 10.18 -27.13 27.37
CA ILE A 194 9.70 -28.46 27.03
C ILE A 194 10.87 -29.40 26.77
N MET A 195 11.84 -28.97 25.96
CA MET A 195 13.04 -29.75 25.66
C MET A 195 13.88 -30.06 26.90
N LEU A 196 13.95 -29.15 27.88
CA LEU A 196 14.62 -29.40 29.18
C LEU A 196 13.94 -30.53 29.96
N ILE A 197 12.62 -30.60 29.96
CA ILE A 197 11.84 -31.68 30.58
C ILE A 197 12.12 -32.99 29.89
N THR A 198 12.00 -33.00 28.56
CA THR A 198 12.28 -34.19 27.71
C THR A 198 13.71 -34.72 27.93
N VAL A 199 14.71 -33.83 28.00
CA VAL A 199 16.09 -34.23 28.25
C VAL A 199 16.24 -34.86 29.68
N LYS A 200 15.51 -34.32 30.67
CA LYS A 200 15.52 -34.92 32.02
C LYS A 200 14.90 -36.30 32.03
N GLU A 201 13.77 -36.50 31.38
CA GLU A 201 13.11 -37.80 31.28
C GLU A 201 13.98 -38.84 30.57
N ARG A 202 14.76 -38.42 29.56
CA ARG A 202 15.65 -39.27 28.74
C ARG A 202 17.11 -39.32 29.30
N THR A 203 17.35 -38.87 30.53
CA THR A 203 18.69 -38.80 31.14
C THR A 203 19.35 -40.17 31.17
N HIS A 204 18.60 -41.20 31.51
CA HIS A 204 19.13 -42.60 31.56
C HIS A 204 19.56 -43.10 30.18
N GLU A 205 18.80 -42.82 29.11
CA GLU A 205 19.16 -43.17 27.74
C GLU A 205 20.47 -42.52 27.29
N PHE A 206 20.61 -41.21 27.60
CA PHE A 206 21.84 -40.46 27.27
C PHE A 206 23.04 -40.94 28.10
N GLY A 207 22.80 -41.36 29.36
CA GLY A 207 23.82 -41.99 30.23
C GLY A 207 24.35 -43.29 29.63
N ILE A 208 23.47 -44.21 29.17
CA ILE A 208 23.83 -45.44 28.49
C ILE A 208 24.63 -45.16 27.21
N ARG A 209 24.15 -44.27 26.35
CA ARG A 209 24.88 -43.93 25.12
C ARG A 209 26.29 -43.42 25.38
N LYS A 210 26.47 -42.59 26.42
CA LYS A 210 27.77 -42.09 26.83
C LYS A 210 28.66 -43.19 27.39
N ALA A 211 28.10 -44.12 28.20
CA ALA A 211 28.84 -45.27 28.72
C ALA A 211 29.31 -46.19 27.61
N LEU A 212 28.57 -46.33 26.51
CA LEU A 212 28.92 -47.05 25.29
C LEU A 212 29.88 -46.29 24.36
N GLY A 213 30.35 -45.08 24.78
CA GLY A 213 31.35 -44.32 24.04
C GLY A 213 30.81 -43.29 23.04
N ALA A 214 29.54 -42.94 23.10
CA ALA A 214 28.97 -41.90 22.22
C ALA A 214 29.66 -40.53 22.49
N LYS A 215 30.10 -39.90 21.42
CA LYS A 215 30.71 -38.55 21.48
C LYS A 215 29.70 -37.52 21.98
N PRO A 216 30.09 -36.58 22.88
CA PRO A 216 29.20 -35.52 23.40
C PRO A 216 28.51 -34.71 22.31
N LEU A 217 29.21 -34.44 21.19
CA LEU A 217 28.66 -33.74 20.01
C LEU A 217 27.53 -34.50 19.33
N SER A 218 27.55 -35.82 19.35
CA SER A 218 26.48 -36.64 18.73
C SER A 218 25.14 -36.46 19.49
N ILE A 219 25.20 -36.41 20.85
CA ILE A 219 24.00 -36.16 21.66
C ILE A 219 23.53 -34.73 21.49
N LEU A 220 24.43 -33.75 21.39
CA LEU A 220 24.12 -32.36 21.16
C LEU A 220 23.37 -32.17 19.85
N TRP A 221 23.90 -32.72 18.75
CA TRP A 221 23.28 -32.65 17.44
C TRP A 221 21.90 -33.32 17.38
N LEU A 222 21.73 -34.44 18.11
CA LEU A 222 20.45 -35.14 18.18
C LEU A 222 19.36 -34.23 18.76
N ILE A 223 19.66 -33.59 19.87
CA ILE A 223 18.68 -32.72 20.57
C ILE A 223 18.40 -31.43 19.76
N ILE A 224 19.44 -30.86 19.17
CA ILE A 224 19.25 -29.68 18.28
C ILE A 224 18.40 -30.07 17.07
N ALA A 225 18.67 -31.21 16.43
CA ALA A 225 17.90 -31.66 15.28
C ALA A 225 16.44 -31.91 15.65
N GLU A 226 16.15 -32.49 16.83
CA GLU A 226 14.80 -32.69 17.35
C GLU A 226 14.10 -31.35 17.55
N SER A 227 14.77 -30.39 18.21
CA SER A 227 14.24 -29.04 18.42
C SER A 227 13.96 -28.29 17.11
N VAL A 228 14.88 -28.32 16.15
CA VAL A 228 14.72 -27.70 14.82
C VAL A 228 13.57 -28.32 14.06
N THR A 229 13.45 -29.66 14.11
CA THR A 229 12.35 -30.37 13.43
C THR A 229 10.99 -29.95 13.97
N ILE A 230 10.84 -29.95 15.31
CA ILE A 230 9.59 -29.54 15.97
C ILE A 230 9.27 -28.07 15.63
N THR A 231 10.23 -27.19 15.80
CA THR A 231 10.04 -25.76 15.57
C THR A 231 9.71 -25.46 14.10
N THR A 232 10.38 -26.11 13.15
CA THR A 232 10.14 -25.92 11.72
C THR A 232 8.77 -26.46 11.32
N PHE A 233 8.39 -27.64 11.80
CA PHE A 233 7.11 -28.26 11.48
C PHE A 233 5.93 -27.44 11.97
N PHE A 234 5.90 -27.10 13.27
CA PHE A 234 4.82 -26.28 13.85
C PHE A 234 4.88 -24.83 13.38
N GLY A 235 6.07 -24.29 13.13
CA GLY A 235 6.25 -22.97 12.56
C GLY A 235 5.71 -22.88 11.13
N TYR A 236 5.88 -23.95 10.31
CA TYR A 236 5.28 -24.01 8.99
C TYR A 236 3.75 -24.05 9.04
N ILE A 237 3.18 -24.83 9.97
CA ILE A 237 1.72 -24.82 10.21
C ILE A 237 1.25 -23.43 10.59
N GLY A 238 1.97 -22.74 11.51
CA GLY A 238 1.67 -21.35 11.90
C GLY A 238 1.75 -20.38 10.73
N MET A 239 2.75 -20.54 9.86
CA MET A 239 2.89 -19.72 8.64
C MET A 239 1.71 -19.92 7.68
N VAL A 240 1.33 -21.16 7.40
CA VAL A 240 0.16 -21.47 6.54
C VAL A 240 -1.13 -20.90 7.15
N ALA A 241 -1.33 -21.06 8.47
CA ALA A 241 -2.48 -20.50 9.17
C ALA A 241 -2.48 -18.95 9.11
N GLY A 242 -1.33 -18.32 9.25
CA GLY A 242 -1.17 -16.86 9.12
C GLY A 242 -1.53 -16.36 7.72
N ILE A 243 -1.03 -17.03 6.67
CA ILE A 243 -1.35 -16.70 5.28
C ILE A 243 -2.86 -16.88 5.03
N ALA A 244 -3.44 -17.99 5.47
CA ALA A 244 -4.88 -18.24 5.32
C ALA A 244 -5.73 -17.18 6.03
N ALA A 245 -5.33 -16.76 7.24
CA ALA A 245 -6.00 -15.69 7.97
C ALA A 245 -5.91 -14.35 7.24
N THR A 246 -4.75 -14.01 6.68
CA THR A 246 -4.55 -12.77 5.90
C THR A 246 -5.39 -12.81 4.61
N GLU A 247 -5.43 -13.94 3.90
CA GLU A 247 -6.26 -14.13 2.70
C GLU A 247 -7.76 -14.03 3.01
N TYR A 248 -8.19 -14.63 4.12
CA TYR A 248 -9.57 -14.51 4.61
C TYR A 248 -9.95 -13.06 4.94
N MET A 249 -9.05 -12.32 5.62
CA MET A 249 -9.24 -10.89 5.88
C MET A 249 -9.32 -10.09 4.58
N ASN A 250 -8.49 -10.39 3.60
CA ASN A 250 -8.51 -9.75 2.29
C ASN A 250 -9.83 -10.02 1.55
N ALA A 251 -10.34 -11.24 1.59
CA ALA A 251 -11.62 -11.61 0.97
C ALA A 251 -12.82 -10.86 1.59
N ILE A 252 -12.78 -10.60 2.90
CA ILE A 252 -13.85 -9.87 3.61
C ILE A 252 -13.64 -8.34 3.48
N SER A 253 -12.44 -7.84 3.63
CA SER A 253 -12.11 -6.41 3.72
C SER A 253 -11.65 -5.83 2.39
N GLY A 254 -11.14 -6.63 1.47
CA GLY A 254 -10.68 -6.20 0.14
C GLY A 254 -11.79 -5.68 -0.78
N ALA A 255 -13.07 -5.99 -0.45
CA ALA A 255 -14.24 -5.42 -1.09
C ALA A 255 -14.78 -4.17 -0.36
N GLN A 256 -14.28 -3.86 0.82
CA GLN A 256 -14.72 -2.68 1.57
C GLN A 256 -13.72 -1.55 1.39
N VAL A 257 -14.12 -0.61 0.55
CA VAL A 257 -13.51 0.71 0.50
C VAL A 257 -13.89 1.41 1.81
N VAL A 258 -12.95 1.51 2.75
CA VAL A 258 -13.17 2.29 3.97
C VAL A 258 -13.10 3.76 3.57
N ASP A 259 -14.26 4.38 3.48
CA ASP A 259 -14.41 5.82 3.25
C ASP A 259 -14.08 6.55 4.57
N ILE A 260 -12.85 7.07 4.68
CA ILE A 260 -12.40 7.85 5.84
C ILE A 260 -12.77 9.35 5.64
N GLY A 261 -13.77 9.65 4.79
CA GLY A 261 -14.28 11.02 4.60
C GLY A 261 -13.36 11.99 3.83
N VAL A 262 -12.10 11.66 3.62
CA VAL A 262 -11.12 12.48 2.90
C VAL A 262 -10.35 11.69 1.83
N ALA A 263 -10.32 10.36 1.94
CA ALA A 263 -9.76 9.44 0.95
C ALA A 263 -10.29 8.03 1.20
N SER A 264 -10.65 7.32 0.14
CA SER A 264 -10.89 5.89 0.20
C SER A 264 -9.56 5.16 0.03
N ALA A 265 -9.12 4.47 1.07
CA ALA A 265 -7.96 3.60 1.01
C ALA A 265 -8.42 2.15 0.93
N THR A 266 -7.97 1.43 -0.09
CA THR A 266 -7.98 -0.03 -0.06
C THR A 266 -6.94 -0.48 0.96
N VAL A 267 -7.39 -1.04 2.07
CA VAL A 267 -6.52 -1.41 3.19
C VAL A 267 -5.60 -2.57 2.82
N PHE A 268 -6.00 -3.39 1.84
CA PHE A 268 -5.20 -4.52 1.36
C PHE A 268 -5.30 -4.62 -0.18
N GLU A 269 -4.20 -4.36 -0.86
CA GLU A 269 -4.06 -4.61 -2.29
C GLU A 269 -3.19 -5.86 -2.48
N ASN A 270 -3.84 -7.01 -2.78
CA ASN A 270 -3.21 -8.31 -3.09
C ASN A 270 -2.02 -8.69 -2.18
N PRO A 271 -2.25 -9.22 -0.97
CA PRO A 271 -1.18 -9.76 -0.14
C PRO A 271 -0.72 -11.12 -0.72
N THR A 272 -0.01 -11.10 -1.83
CA THR A 272 0.70 -12.29 -2.31
C THR A 272 1.96 -12.45 -1.49
N VAL A 273 2.11 -13.60 -0.82
CA VAL A 273 3.35 -13.91 -0.10
C VAL A 273 4.44 -14.18 -1.12
N ASP A 274 5.39 -13.28 -1.22
CA ASP A 274 6.56 -13.43 -2.07
C ASP A 274 7.40 -14.62 -1.58
N LEU A 275 7.93 -15.42 -2.52
CA LEU A 275 8.84 -16.54 -2.24
C LEU A 275 10.01 -16.12 -1.32
N HIS A 276 10.47 -14.88 -1.47
CA HIS A 276 11.53 -14.32 -0.64
C HIS A 276 11.16 -14.25 0.85
N ILE A 277 9.92 -13.89 1.15
CA ILE A 277 9.38 -13.87 2.52
C ILE A 277 9.29 -15.28 3.09
N ALA A 278 8.86 -16.25 2.30
CA ALA A 278 8.77 -17.64 2.74
C ALA A 278 10.17 -18.23 3.08
N ILE A 279 11.19 -17.92 2.29
CA ILE A 279 12.58 -18.31 2.57
C ILE A 279 13.10 -17.65 3.85
N GLN A 280 12.88 -16.37 4.03
CA GLN A 280 13.26 -15.64 5.26
C GLN A 280 12.58 -16.20 6.49
N ALA A 281 11.29 -16.50 6.42
CA ALA A 281 10.54 -17.12 7.51
C ALA A 281 11.12 -18.51 7.87
N THR A 282 11.38 -19.35 6.87
CA THR A 282 11.99 -20.68 7.08
C THR A 282 13.35 -20.57 7.75
N LEU A 283 14.22 -19.69 7.29
CA LEU A 283 15.53 -19.44 7.91
C LEU A 283 15.39 -18.99 9.37
N THR A 284 14.45 -18.08 9.65
CA THR A 284 14.17 -17.60 11.00
C THR A 284 13.72 -18.73 11.92
N LEU A 285 12.84 -19.63 11.43
CA LEU A 285 12.40 -20.81 12.19
C LEU A 285 13.55 -21.78 12.51
N VAL A 286 14.44 -22.03 11.56
CA VAL A 286 15.63 -22.89 11.78
C VAL A 286 16.55 -22.28 12.82
N ILE A 287 16.82 -20.98 12.76
CA ILE A 287 17.62 -20.26 13.74
C ILE A 287 16.96 -20.33 15.13
N ALA A 288 15.65 -20.04 15.21
CA ALA A 288 14.88 -20.09 16.45
C ALA A 288 14.91 -21.50 17.08
N GLY A 289 14.69 -22.56 16.27
CA GLY A 289 14.76 -23.94 16.72
C GLY A 289 16.13 -24.34 17.22
N THR A 290 17.19 -23.88 16.55
CA THR A 290 18.58 -24.11 16.99
C THR A 290 18.84 -23.43 18.35
N LEU A 291 18.43 -22.19 18.52
CA LEU A 291 18.55 -21.46 19.79
C LEU A 291 17.75 -22.12 20.92
N ALA A 292 16.52 -22.54 20.64
CA ALA A 292 15.65 -23.22 21.60
C ALA A 292 16.24 -24.56 22.06
N GLY A 293 16.86 -25.33 21.16
CA GLY A 293 17.49 -26.61 21.46
C GLY A 293 18.87 -26.52 22.08
N PHE A 294 19.59 -25.42 21.88
CA PHE A 294 21.00 -25.29 22.30
C PHE A 294 21.20 -25.40 23.81
N PHE A 295 20.39 -24.71 24.59
CA PHE A 295 20.51 -24.72 26.05
C PHE A 295 20.18 -26.10 26.69
N PRO A 296 19.07 -26.78 26.31
CA PRO A 296 18.78 -28.16 26.72
C PRO A 296 19.86 -29.14 26.27
N ALA A 297 20.32 -29.03 25.01
CA ALA A 297 21.36 -29.89 24.47
C ALA A 297 22.68 -29.81 25.27
N ARG A 298 23.09 -28.59 25.63
CA ARG A 298 24.27 -28.37 26.46
C ARG A 298 24.13 -29.03 27.85
N LYS A 299 22.94 -28.95 28.45
CA LYS A 299 22.68 -29.60 29.75
C LYS A 299 22.75 -31.13 29.63
N ALA A 300 22.17 -31.72 28.55
CA ALA A 300 22.24 -33.14 28.31
C ALA A 300 23.68 -33.65 28.15
N VAL A 301 24.52 -32.87 27.49
CA VAL A 301 25.95 -33.19 27.28
C VAL A 301 26.73 -33.16 28.61
N MET A 302 26.33 -32.37 29.59
CA MET A 302 27.02 -32.28 30.90
C MET A 302 26.66 -33.41 31.87
N ILE A 303 25.66 -34.24 31.61
CA ILE A 303 25.24 -35.34 32.49
C ILE A 303 26.39 -36.38 32.57
N ARG A 304 26.77 -36.78 33.82
CA ARG A 304 27.76 -37.78 34.06
C ARG A 304 27.16 -39.18 33.96
N PRO A 305 27.79 -40.15 33.24
CA PRO A 305 27.23 -41.47 33.08
C PRO A 305 26.92 -42.19 34.40
N ILE A 306 27.75 -41.98 35.41
CA ILE A 306 27.59 -42.60 36.72
C ILE A 306 26.34 -42.11 37.45
N GLU A 307 26.02 -40.81 37.36
CA GLU A 307 24.83 -40.20 37.96
C GLU A 307 23.54 -40.61 37.23
N ALA A 308 23.61 -40.78 35.90
CA ALA A 308 22.49 -41.21 35.06
C ALA A 308 22.08 -42.68 35.25
N LEU A 309 23.01 -43.54 35.66
CA LEU A 309 22.77 -44.96 35.91
C LEU A 309 22.37 -45.31 37.32
N ARG A 310 22.51 -44.35 38.28
CA ARG A 310 22.23 -44.55 39.71
C ARG A 310 20.82 -44.18 40.12
N GLY A 311 20.09 -43.45 39.30
CA GLY A 311 18.67 -43.07 39.47
C GLY A 311 17.79 -43.91 38.59
#